data_502e3ff385d1831c401247b19c31caf7
#
_entry.id   502e3ff385d1831c401247b19c31caf7
#
_cell.length_a   1.000
_cell.length_b   1.000
_cell.length_c   1.000
_cell.angle_alpha   90.00
_cell.angle_beta   90.00
_cell.angle_gamma   90.00
#
_symmetry.space_group_name_H-M   'P 1'
#
loop_
_entity.id
_entity.type
_entity.pdbx_description
1 polymer ?
#
loop_
_entity_poly.entity_id
_entity_poly.type
_entity_poly.pdbx_seq_one_letter_code
_entity_poly.pdbx_strand_id
1 'polypeptide(L)'
;MSIKLPKMIPEITNLNVEHSTKYYSNGQKKYEGSYVSYHPVFNHTSWYENGNKKSEGFYKGLHGRYGEWKFWHSNGQLACTGTYEDDAENVAGLWIFWDEKGKKVYENKFNEIELSVDIMIIDDLGKLRQAGCSKELVEKFGDYIF
;
A
#
# COMPACT_ATOMS: atom_id res chain seq x y z
N MET A 1 29.85 1.64 7.79
CA MET A 1 28.82 1.08 8.70
C MET A 1 28.21 -0.15 8.05
N SER A 2 28.47 -1.31 8.60
CA SER A 2 27.74 -2.51 8.18
C SER A 2 26.35 -2.47 8.79
N ILE A 3 25.34 -2.33 7.95
CA ILE A 3 23.97 -2.59 8.37
C ILE A 3 23.90 -4.08 8.70
N LYS A 4 23.74 -4.41 9.98
CA LYS A 4 23.40 -5.78 10.35
C LYS A 4 21.98 -6.03 9.82
N LEU A 5 21.89 -6.67 8.67
CA LEU A 5 20.66 -7.30 8.26
C LEU A 5 20.21 -8.27 9.35
N PRO A 6 18.93 -8.29 9.74
CA PRO A 6 18.44 -9.30 10.65
C PRO A 6 18.89 -10.66 10.13
N LYS A 7 19.29 -11.56 11.04
CA LYS A 7 19.67 -12.94 10.67
C LYS A 7 18.52 -13.54 9.87
N MET A 8 18.66 -13.52 8.55
CA MET A 8 17.73 -14.23 7.68
C MET A 8 17.87 -15.71 8.00
N ILE A 9 16.73 -16.37 8.15
CA ILE A 9 16.67 -17.83 8.29
C ILE A 9 17.44 -18.43 7.12
N PRO A 10 18.36 -19.38 7.32
CA PRO A 10 19.21 -19.93 6.24
C PRO A 10 18.44 -20.41 5.00
N GLU A 11 17.19 -20.79 5.15
CA GLU A 11 16.29 -21.21 4.08
C GLU A 11 15.87 -20.07 3.14
N ILE A 12 16.01 -18.80 3.57
CA ILE A 12 15.66 -17.62 2.76
C ILE A 12 16.81 -17.20 1.83
N THR A 13 18.05 -17.64 2.10
CA THR A 13 19.21 -17.27 1.30
C THR A 13 19.22 -17.84 -0.12
N ASN A 14 18.35 -18.82 -0.42
CA ASN A 14 18.21 -19.45 -1.73
C ASN A 14 16.93 -19.03 -2.47
N LEU A 15 16.24 -18.00 -2.01
CA LEU A 15 15.07 -17.51 -2.73
C LEU A 15 15.49 -16.83 -4.03
N ASN A 16 14.93 -17.32 -5.14
CA ASN A 16 15.11 -16.67 -6.41
C ASN A 16 14.26 -15.39 -6.44
N VAL A 17 14.92 -14.24 -6.34
CA VAL A 17 14.29 -12.93 -6.43
C VAL A 17 14.28 -12.52 -7.89
N GLU A 18 13.09 -12.38 -8.45
CA GLU A 18 12.88 -11.92 -9.81
C GLU A 18 12.46 -10.44 -9.81
N HIS A 19 13.16 -9.62 -10.56
CA HIS A 19 12.77 -8.24 -10.79
C HIS A 19 11.92 -8.14 -12.06
N SER A 20 10.80 -7.43 -11.98
CA SER A 20 9.87 -7.26 -13.10
C SER A 20 9.49 -5.82 -13.31
N THR A 21 9.48 -5.40 -14.57
CA THR A 21 8.96 -4.11 -15.00
C THR A 21 7.89 -4.36 -16.05
N LYS A 22 6.73 -3.75 -15.87
CA LYS A 22 5.61 -3.80 -16.82
C LYS A 22 5.36 -2.41 -17.41
N TYR A 23 4.89 -2.37 -18.64
CA TYR A 23 4.65 -1.14 -19.38
C TYR A 23 3.21 -1.07 -19.89
N TYR A 24 2.70 0.13 -20.03
CA TYR A 24 1.49 0.42 -20.78
C TYR A 24 1.76 0.30 -22.29
N SER A 25 0.73 0.22 -23.11
CA SER A 25 0.84 0.18 -24.58
C SER A 25 1.51 1.43 -25.17
N ASN A 26 1.45 2.58 -24.47
CA ASN A 26 2.10 3.82 -24.86
C ASN A 26 3.60 3.88 -24.51
N GLY A 27 4.18 2.83 -23.94
CA GLY A 27 5.58 2.74 -23.53
C GLY A 27 5.92 3.28 -22.15
N GLN A 28 4.97 3.90 -21.45
CA GLN A 28 5.16 4.35 -20.07
C GLN A 28 5.23 3.14 -19.11
N LYS A 29 6.09 3.24 -18.09
CA LYS A 29 6.09 2.24 -17.01
C LYS A 29 4.72 2.18 -16.36
N LYS A 30 4.25 0.96 -16.11
CA LYS A 30 3.03 0.67 -15.38
C LYS A 30 3.33 0.22 -13.96
N TYR A 31 4.34 -0.61 -13.82
CA TYR A 31 4.67 -1.25 -12.55
C TYR A 31 6.13 -1.71 -12.54
N GLU A 32 6.79 -1.61 -11.38
CA GLU A 32 8.15 -2.09 -11.17
C GLU A 32 8.30 -2.64 -9.75
N GLY A 33 8.89 -3.81 -9.62
CA GLY A 33 9.12 -4.43 -8.32
C GLY A 33 9.74 -5.81 -8.41
N SER A 34 9.99 -6.38 -7.25
CA SER A 34 10.61 -7.70 -7.09
C SER A 34 9.62 -8.73 -6.56
N TYR A 35 9.82 -9.98 -6.95
CA TYR A 35 8.95 -11.10 -6.59
C TYR A 35 9.77 -12.31 -6.14
N VAL A 36 9.17 -13.08 -5.25
CA VAL A 36 9.61 -14.42 -4.90
C VAL A 36 8.42 -15.36 -5.02
N SER A 37 8.53 -16.37 -5.85
CA SER A 37 7.42 -17.33 -6.11
C SER A 37 6.08 -16.63 -6.38
N TYR A 38 6.08 -15.61 -7.26
CA TYR A 38 4.93 -14.78 -7.63
C TYR A 38 4.42 -13.81 -6.55
N HIS A 39 4.98 -13.83 -5.34
CA HIS A 39 4.61 -12.88 -4.27
C HIS A 39 5.49 -11.63 -4.33
N PRO A 40 4.89 -10.44 -4.27
CA PRO A 40 5.66 -9.19 -4.28
C PRO A 40 6.48 -9.07 -2.99
N VAL A 41 7.74 -8.66 -3.14
CA VAL A 41 8.67 -8.41 -2.02
C VAL A 41 9.44 -7.12 -2.26
N PHE A 42 9.87 -6.49 -1.18
CA PHE A 42 10.64 -5.23 -1.23
C PHE A 42 9.87 -4.04 -1.80
N ASN A 43 10.57 -3.04 -2.27
CA ASN A 43 9.98 -1.83 -2.80
C ASN A 43 9.30 -2.05 -4.16
N HIS A 44 8.10 -1.54 -4.27
CA HIS A 44 7.31 -1.53 -5.49
C HIS A 44 6.83 -0.13 -5.81
N THR A 45 6.82 0.19 -7.09
CA THR A 45 6.30 1.45 -7.59
C THR A 45 5.35 1.20 -8.76
N SER A 46 4.25 1.90 -8.78
CA SER A 46 3.31 1.90 -9.92
C SER A 46 3.10 3.31 -10.46
N TRP A 47 2.70 3.39 -11.72
CA TRP A 47 2.47 4.64 -12.44
C TRP A 47 1.13 4.61 -13.14
N TYR A 48 0.57 5.78 -13.36
CA TYR A 48 -0.54 5.99 -14.27
C TYR A 48 -0.06 5.98 -15.73
N GLU A 49 -0.98 5.80 -16.66
CA GLU A 49 -0.68 5.80 -18.10
C GLU A 49 -0.10 7.13 -18.60
N ASN A 50 -0.39 8.25 -17.91
CA ASN A 50 0.19 9.56 -18.20
C ASN A 50 1.65 9.73 -17.70
N GLY A 51 2.24 8.71 -17.06
CA GLY A 51 3.61 8.72 -16.55
C GLY A 51 3.75 9.22 -15.10
N ASN A 52 2.71 9.78 -14.50
CA ASN A 52 2.75 10.18 -13.11
C ASN A 52 2.73 8.96 -12.17
N LYS A 53 3.46 9.07 -11.06
CA LYS A 53 3.49 8.01 -10.04
C LYS A 53 2.09 7.78 -9.47
N LYS A 54 1.72 6.51 -9.24
CA LYS A 54 0.44 6.10 -8.67
C LYS A 54 0.56 5.60 -7.25
N SER A 55 1.54 4.73 -6.98
CA SER A 55 1.79 4.21 -5.64
C SER A 55 3.25 3.84 -5.44
N GLU A 56 3.69 3.85 -4.18
CA GLU A 56 5.03 3.44 -3.78
C GLU A 56 5.02 2.92 -2.36
N GLY A 57 5.67 1.79 -2.14
CA GLY A 57 5.82 1.21 -0.81
C GLY A 57 6.48 -0.16 -0.83
N PHE A 58 6.51 -0.79 0.32
CA PHE A 58 7.17 -2.07 0.55
C PHE A 58 6.16 -3.21 0.66
N TYR A 59 6.48 -4.35 0.03
CA TYR A 59 5.74 -5.61 0.19
C TYR A 59 6.56 -6.63 0.98
N LYS A 60 5.89 -7.34 1.85
CA LYS A 60 6.45 -8.40 2.71
C LYS A 60 5.95 -9.79 2.29
N GLY A 61 6.03 -10.09 1.01
CA GLY A 61 5.62 -11.38 0.45
C GLY A 61 4.13 -11.66 0.67
N LEU A 62 3.84 -12.82 1.24
CA LEU A 62 2.46 -13.26 1.55
C LEU A 62 1.71 -12.34 2.52
N HIS A 63 2.41 -11.52 3.28
CA HIS A 63 1.82 -10.57 4.23
C HIS A 63 1.34 -9.27 3.57
N GLY A 64 1.53 -9.11 2.26
CA GLY A 64 1.05 -7.95 1.53
C GLY A 64 1.87 -6.68 1.76
N ARG A 65 1.18 -5.54 1.78
CA ARG A 65 1.79 -4.22 2.02
C ARG A 65 2.29 -4.09 3.44
N TYR A 66 3.44 -3.45 3.61
CA TYR A 66 4.06 -3.24 4.90
C TYR A 66 4.76 -1.88 4.98
N GLY A 67 4.78 -1.28 6.18
CA GLY A 67 5.44 0.00 6.40
C GLY A 67 4.75 1.17 5.70
N GLU A 68 5.50 2.23 5.45
CA GLU A 68 4.99 3.45 4.85
C GLU A 68 4.63 3.25 3.38
N TRP A 69 3.44 3.72 3.02
CA TRP A 69 2.94 3.76 1.65
C TRP A 69 2.49 5.15 1.26
N LYS A 70 2.73 5.49 0.00
CA LYS A 70 2.32 6.74 -0.64
C LYS A 70 1.52 6.45 -1.88
N PHE A 71 0.46 7.22 -2.07
CA PHE A 71 -0.42 7.16 -3.23
C PHE A 71 -0.63 8.54 -3.80
N TRP A 72 -0.72 8.64 -5.10
CA TRP A 72 -0.88 9.90 -5.83
C TRP A 72 -2.13 9.88 -6.69
N HIS A 73 -2.72 11.04 -6.87
CA HIS A 73 -3.71 11.28 -7.91
C HIS A 73 -3.05 11.25 -9.29
N SER A 74 -3.84 11.04 -10.35
CA SER A 74 -3.33 10.99 -11.73
C SER A 74 -2.71 12.31 -12.21
N ASN A 75 -3.04 13.42 -11.56
CA ASN A 75 -2.46 14.74 -11.84
C ASN A 75 -1.07 14.96 -11.18
N GLY A 76 -0.55 13.99 -10.44
CA GLY A 76 0.75 14.05 -9.77
C GLY A 76 0.71 14.58 -8.33
N GLN A 77 -0.42 15.07 -7.85
CA GLN A 77 -0.58 15.49 -6.46
C GLN A 77 -0.66 14.26 -5.53
N LEU A 78 -0.07 14.36 -4.35
CA LEU A 78 -0.17 13.32 -3.33
C LEU A 78 -1.63 13.13 -2.92
N ALA A 79 -2.12 11.89 -2.92
CA ALA A 79 -3.49 11.55 -2.54
C ALA A 79 -3.58 11.12 -1.09
N CYS A 80 -2.73 10.20 -0.66
CA CYS A 80 -2.66 9.80 0.74
C CYS A 80 -1.32 9.17 1.11
N THR A 81 -1.00 9.23 2.39
CA THR A 81 0.12 8.51 3.00
C THR A 81 -0.30 7.86 4.30
N GLY A 82 0.31 6.74 4.63
CA GLY A 82 0.11 6.05 5.89
C GLY A 82 0.94 4.79 6.02
N THR A 83 0.65 4.00 7.02
CA THR A 83 1.43 2.82 7.36
C THR A 83 0.56 1.57 7.38
N TYR A 84 1.09 0.47 6.85
CA TYR A 84 0.53 -0.88 7.02
C TYR A 84 1.37 -1.65 8.03
N GLU A 85 0.72 -2.39 8.89
CA GLU A 85 1.37 -3.27 9.88
C GLU A 85 1.34 -4.74 9.49
N ASP A 86 2.04 -5.55 10.33
CA ASP A 86 2.52 -6.88 10.04
C ASP A 86 1.46 -7.90 9.71
N ASP A 87 0.26 -7.85 9.88
CA ASP A 87 -0.67 -8.91 9.54
C ASP A 87 -1.75 -8.45 8.55
N ALA A 88 -1.53 -8.82 7.31
CA ALA A 88 -2.55 -8.83 6.27
C ALA A 88 -3.14 -7.46 5.90
N GLU A 89 -2.28 -6.55 5.45
CA GLU A 89 -2.74 -5.29 4.84
C GLU A 89 -3.54 -4.37 5.80
N ASN A 90 -3.28 -4.50 7.10
CA ASN A 90 -3.93 -3.66 8.10
C ASN A 90 -3.34 -2.25 8.08
N VAL A 91 -4.19 -1.26 7.88
CA VAL A 91 -3.81 0.14 8.05
C VAL A 91 -3.59 0.44 9.53
N ALA A 92 -2.54 1.18 9.84
CA ALA A 92 -2.16 1.53 11.20
C ALA A 92 -1.71 2.98 11.31
N GLY A 93 -1.77 3.52 12.53
CA GLY A 93 -1.28 4.86 12.82
C GLY A 93 -2.01 5.96 12.06
N LEU A 94 -1.29 7.03 11.79
CA LEU A 94 -1.84 8.23 11.17
C LEU A 94 -1.85 8.10 9.64
N TRP A 95 -3.02 8.28 9.06
CA TRP A 95 -3.22 8.42 7.61
C TRP A 95 -3.70 9.82 7.29
N ILE A 96 -3.08 10.44 6.28
CA ILE A 96 -3.40 11.78 5.80
C ILE A 96 -3.83 11.69 4.35
N PHE A 97 -4.87 12.43 4.00
CA PHE A 97 -5.51 12.43 2.69
C PHE A 97 -5.63 13.84 2.13
N TRP A 98 -5.29 14.01 0.86
CA TRP A 98 -5.35 15.26 0.13
C TRP A 98 -6.24 15.12 -1.12
N ASP A 99 -6.90 16.20 -1.48
CA ASP A 99 -7.63 16.27 -2.74
C ASP A 99 -6.68 16.52 -3.94
N GLU A 100 -7.24 16.53 -5.14
CA GLU A 100 -6.49 16.73 -6.38
C GLU A 100 -5.85 18.13 -6.50
N LYS A 101 -6.24 19.07 -5.64
CA LYS A 101 -5.65 20.42 -5.55
C LYS A 101 -4.54 20.51 -4.51
N GLY A 102 -4.24 19.43 -3.81
CA GLY A 102 -3.24 19.37 -2.76
C GLY A 102 -3.71 19.86 -1.39
N LYS A 103 -5.03 20.07 -1.21
CA LYS A 103 -5.59 20.46 0.08
C LYS A 103 -5.82 19.22 0.94
N LYS A 104 -5.38 19.23 2.20
CA LYS A 104 -5.69 18.16 3.16
C LYS A 104 -7.20 18.13 3.42
N VAL A 105 -7.83 16.97 3.19
CA VAL A 105 -9.28 16.78 3.34
C VAL A 105 -9.65 15.85 4.47
N TYR A 106 -8.77 14.87 4.79
CA TYR A 106 -8.98 13.94 5.90
C TYR A 106 -7.66 13.66 6.62
N GLU A 107 -7.82 13.35 7.88
CA GLU A 107 -6.77 12.78 8.73
C GLU A 107 -7.44 11.74 9.62
N ASN A 108 -6.96 10.51 9.61
CA ASN A 108 -7.52 9.44 10.40
C ASN A 108 -6.40 8.66 11.10
N LYS A 109 -6.57 8.44 12.40
CA LYS A 109 -5.67 7.62 13.19
C LYS A 109 -6.30 6.28 13.45
N PHE A 110 -5.74 5.24 12.85
CA PHE A 110 -6.12 3.86 13.10
C PHE A 110 -5.39 3.35 14.34
N ASN A 111 -6.12 2.86 15.32
CA ASN A 111 -5.57 2.34 16.56
C ASN A 111 -5.48 0.81 16.50
N GLU A 112 -4.36 0.27 16.95
CA GLU A 112 -4.11 -1.18 17.04
C GLU A 112 -5.17 -1.94 17.85
N ILE A 113 -5.77 -1.28 18.83
CA ILE A 113 -6.72 -1.89 19.77
C ILE A 113 -8.10 -2.12 19.15
N GLU A 114 -8.49 -1.33 18.17
CA GLU A 114 -9.78 -1.47 17.49
C GLU A 114 -9.79 -2.59 16.45
N LEU A 115 -8.61 -3.06 16.07
CA LEU A 115 -8.44 -4.18 15.13
C LEU A 115 -8.66 -5.55 15.77
N SER A 116 -8.68 -5.63 17.10
CA SER A 116 -8.71 -6.91 17.81
C SER A 116 -10.09 -7.53 17.97
N VAL A 117 -11.16 -6.89 17.53
CA VAL A 117 -12.51 -7.40 17.71
C VAL A 117 -13.33 -7.31 16.43
N ASP A 118 -13.41 -8.44 15.73
CA ASP A 118 -14.57 -8.97 15.00
C ASP A 118 -15.56 -8.03 14.29
N ILE A 119 -15.18 -6.82 13.92
CA ILE A 119 -16.08 -5.98 13.16
C ILE A 119 -15.52 -5.75 11.75
N MET A 120 -15.45 -6.82 10.99
CA MET A 120 -15.46 -6.74 9.55
C MET A 120 -16.91 -6.38 9.14
N ILE A 121 -17.18 -5.12 8.99
CA ILE A 121 -18.46 -4.68 8.43
C ILE A 121 -18.37 -4.82 6.92
N ILE A 122 -19.16 -5.73 6.37
CA ILE A 122 -19.40 -5.77 4.93
C ILE A 122 -20.34 -4.61 4.64
N ASP A 123 -19.89 -3.64 3.87
CA ASP A 123 -20.74 -2.53 3.45
C ASP A 123 -21.73 -2.95 2.36
N ASP A 124 -22.62 -2.04 2.01
CA ASP A 124 -23.63 -2.24 0.97
C ASP A 124 -23.05 -2.54 -0.43
N LEU A 125 -21.73 -2.37 -0.59
CA LEU A 125 -20.99 -2.68 -1.81
C LEU A 125 -20.25 -4.02 -1.73
N GLY A 126 -20.40 -4.78 -0.65
CA GLY A 126 -19.71 -6.06 -0.43
C GLY A 126 -18.22 -5.92 -0.13
N LYS A 127 -17.73 -4.71 0.18
CA LYS A 127 -16.35 -4.48 0.56
C LYS A 127 -16.18 -4.59 2.07
N LEU A 128 -15.13 -5.29 2.49
CA LEU A 128 -14.71 -5.33 3.89
C LEU A 128 -14.23 -3.94 4.30
N ARG A 129 -14.82 -3.39 5.35
CA ARG A 129 -14.39 -2.15 5.97
C ARG A 129 -13.66 -2.43 7.24
N GLN A 130 -12.56 -1.73 7.42
CA GLN A 130 -11.92 -1.64 8.71
C GLN A 130 -12.76 -0.71 9.62
N ALA A 131 -13.02 -1.16 10.86
CA ALA A 131 -13.73 -0.36 11.84
C ALA A 131 -13.04 1.02 12.01
N GLY A 132 -13.82 2.09 12.05
CA GLY A 132 -13.33 3.45 12.22
C GLY A 132 -13.17 4.28 10.94
N CYS A 133 -13.38 3.69 9.75
CA CYS A 133 -13.41 4.47 8.51
C CYS A 133 -14.78 5.09 8.27
N SER A 134 -14.82 6.39 7.99
CA SER A 134 -16.04 7.02 7.51
C SER A 134 -16.42 6.52 6.12
N LYS A 135 -17.71 6.46 5.83
CA LYS A 135 -18.22 6.10 4.49
C LYS A 135 -17.61 6.97 3.39
N GLU A 136 -17.51 8.27 3.63
CA GLU A 136 -16.93 9.23 2.70
C GLU A 136 -15.45 8.97 2.41
N LEU A 137 -14.67 8.60 3.43
CA LEU A 137 -13.27 8.22 3.27
C LEU A 137 -13.12 7.00 2.36
N VAL A 138 -13.94 5.97 2.58
CA VAL A 138 -13.90 4.74 1.78
C VAL A 138 -14.32 4.99 0.34
N GLU A 139 -15.33 5.82 0.11
CA GLU A 139 -15.78 6.17 -1.25
C GLU A 139 -14.70 6.91 -2.04
N LYS A 140 -13.98 7.83 -1.41
CA LYS A 140 -12.96 8.65 -2.09
C LYS A 140 -11.60 7.98 -2.19
N PHE A 141 -11.19 7.24 -1.19
CA PHE A 141 -9.82 6.74 -1.07
C PHE A 141 -9.71 5.22 -0.89
N GLY A 142 -10.84 4.51 -0.81
CA GLY A 142 -10.84 3.07 -0.57
C GLY A 142 -10.05 2.27 -1.60
N ASP A 143 -10.06 2.68 -2.86
CA ASP A 143 -9.32 2.02 -3.95
C ASP A 143 -7.80 2.16 -3.83
N TYR A 144 -7.32 3.13 -3.04
CA TYR A 144 -5.89 3.28 -2.74
C TYR A 144 -5.45 2.36 -1.59
N ILE A 145 -6.20 2.35 -0.50
CA ILE A 145 -5.75 1.84 0.80
C ILE A 145 -6.27 0.44 1.16
N PHE A 146 -7.31 -0.04 0.50
CA PHE A 146 -7.89 -1.37 0.79
C PHE A 146 -7.76 -2.38 -0.33
#